data_9423fdd56327a8e560c2d6732cfd2eaa
#
_entry.id   9423fdd56327a8e560c2d6732cfd2eaa
#
_cell.length_a   1.000
_cell.length_b   1.000
_cell.length_c   1.000
_cell.angle_alpha   90.00
_cell.angle_beta   90.00
_cell.angle_gamma   90.00
#
_symmetry.space_group_name_H-M   'P 1'
#
loop_
_entity.id
_entity.type
_entity.pdbx_description
1 polymer ?
#
loop_
_entity_poly.entity_id
_entity_poly.type
_entity_poly.pdbx_seq_one_letter_code
_entity_poly.pdbx_strand_id
1 'polypeptide(L)'
;MKRALLVIAVLVLLAGAAAAVAFRHWLAEPLTTGDAPVEIEIPRGQPLRATARELAKRGWLDHPRLLVAYARLTGADGRVRAGEYRIEPGTTPAELLRQFASGAVLQHSLTIVEGWNFRDLRRAIEREDRLEQTLRGREDAEVMRLLGEPDQHPEGLFFPDTYLFDKGTADLEILRQARTRM
;
A
#
# COMPACT_ATOMS: atom_id res chain seq x y z
N MET A 1 -45.80 -8.90 -31.52
CA MET A 1 -45.15 -8.15 -30.43
C MET A 1 -44.52 -9.07 -29.34
N LYS A 2 -45.23 -10.03 -28.73
CA LYS A 2 -44.70 -10.92 -27.67
C LYS A 2 -43.47 -11.74 -28.11
N ARG A 3 -43.45 -12.30 -29.32
CA ARG A 3 -42.30 -13.07 -29.87
C ARG A 3 -41.05 -12.20 -30.06
N ALA A 4 -41.21 -10.95 -30.55
CA ALA A 4 -40.09 -10.02 -30.70
C ALA A 4 -39.49 -9.59 -29.36
N LEU A 5 -40.33 -9.34 -28.34
CA LEU A 5 -39.88 -9.05 -26.98
C LEU A 5 -39.10 -10.22 -26.36
N LEU A 6 -39.58 -11.45 -26.59
CA LEU A 6 -38.89 -12.65 -26.10
C LEU A 6 -37.51 -12.84 -26.75
N VAL A 7 -37.41 -12.62 -28.08
CA VAL A 7 -36.14 -12.68 -28.80
C VAL A 7 -35.16 -11.62 -28.28
N ILE A 8 -35.62 -10.40 -28.08
CA ILE A 8 -34.80 -9.31 -27.50
C ILE A 8 -34.31 -9.69 -26.09
N ALA A 9 -35.21 -10.21 -25.24
CA ALA A 9 -34.84 -10.64 -23.87
C ALA A 9 -33.78 -11.75 -23.87
N VAL A 10 -33.92 -12.74 -24.79
CA VAL A 10 -32.91 -13.81 -24.93
C VAL A 10 -31.56 -13.24 -25.42
N LEU A 11 -31.58 -12.33 -26.41
CA LEU A 11 -30.35 -11.70 -26.91
C LEU A 11 -29.65 -10.88 -25.79
N VAL A 12 -30.39 -10.14 -24.98
CA VAL A 12 -29.85 -9.38 -23.86
C VAL A 12 -29.24 -10.31 -22.79
N LEU A 13 -29.91 -11.42 -22.49
CA LEU A 13 -29.36 -12.43 -21.57
C LEU A 13 -28.09 -13.08 -22.11
N LEU A 14 -28.06 -13.44 -23.37
CA LEU A 14 -26.86 -14.02 -24.02
C LEU A 14 -25.72 -13.01 -24.04
N ALA A 15 -25.97 -11.75 -24.37
CA ALA A 15 -24.97 -10.69 -24.35
C ALA A 15 -24.46 -10.45 -22.93
N GLY A 16 -25.33 -10.45 -21.92
CA GLY A 16 -24.96 -10.33 -20.53
C GLY A 16 -24.09 -11.51 -20.05
N ALA A 17 -24.46 -12.73 -20.43
CA ALA A 17 -23.67 -13.92 -20.10
C ALA A 17 -22.28 -13.89 -20.78
N ALA A 18 -22.22 -13.51 -22.06
CA ALA A 18 -20.95 -13.36 -22.78
C ALA A 18 -20.06 -12.28 -22.14
N ALA A 19 -20.63 -11.12 -21.77
CA ALA A 19 -19.90 -10.06 -21.07
C ALA A 19 -19.37 -10.52 -19.70
N ALA A 20 -20.17 -11.28 -18.95
CA ALA A 20 -19.74 -11.83 -17.66
C ALA A 20 -18.59 -12.85 -17.81
N VAL A 21 -18.64 -13.70 -18.84
CA VAL A 21 -17.55 -14.65 -19.14
C VAL A 21 -16.28 -13.89 -19.53
N ALA A 22 -16.37 -12.91 -20.44
CA ALA A 22 -15.24 -12.08 -20.86
C ALA A 22 -14.63 -11.32 -19.67
N PHE A 23 -15.47 -10.77 -18.79
CA PHE A 23 -15.02 -10.08 -17.58
C PHE A 23 -14.29 -11.03 -16.62
N ARG A 24 -14.80 -12.23 -16.40
CA ARG A 24 -14.14 -13.26 -15.58
C ARG A 24 -12.81 -13.70 -16.17
N HIS A 25 -12.74 -13.84 -17.49
CA HIS A 25 -11.49 -14.17 -18.20
C HIS A 25 -10.46 -13.08 -17.97
N TRP A 26 -10.82 -11.81 -18.19
CA TRP A 26 -9.93 -10.67 -17.96
C TRP A 26 -9.46 -10.59 -16.51
N LEU A 27 -10.31 -10.88 -15.51
CA LEU A 27 -9.92 -10.90 -14.09
C LEU A 27 -8.85 -11.96 -13.77
N ALA A 28 -8.78 -13.02 -14.56
CA ALA A 28 -7.82 -14.11 -14.40
C ALA A 28 -6.59 -13.98 -15.33
N GLU A 29 -6.59 -13.00 -16.23
CA GLU A 29 -5.47 -12.76 -17.14
C GLU A 29 -4.35 -11.99 -16.42
N PRO A 30 -3.07 -12.45 -16.50
CA PRO A 30 -1.97 -11.77 -15.87
C PRO A 30 -1.78 -10.32 -16.36
N LEU A 31 -1.36 -9.44 -15.45
CA LEU A 31 -0.95 -8.09 -15.78
C LEU A 31 0.30 -8.10 -16.66
N THR A 32 0.44 -7.07 -17.50
CA THR A 32 1.57 -6.94 -18.45
C THR A 32 2.76 -6.27 -17.77
N THR A 33 3.24 -6.81 -16.64
CA THR A 33 4.35 -6.23 -15.85
C THR A 33 5.73 -6.68 -16.31
N GLY A 34 5.81 -7.65 -17.25
CA GLY A 34 7.06 -8.28 -17.68
C GLY A 34 7.50 -9.42 -16.74
N ASP A 35 8.77 -9.84 -16.87
CA ASP A 35 9.31 -11.02 -16.18
C ASP A 35 9.95 -10.70 -14.81
N ALA A 36 10.02 -9.43 -14.42
CA ALA A 36 10.56 -8.99 -13.14
C ALA A 36 9.48 -8.37 -12.25
N PRO A 37 9.58 -8.49 -10.92
CA PRO A 37 8.71 -7.78 -10.00
C PRO A 37 8.79 -6.28 -10.21
N VAL A 38 7.64 -5.60 -10.13
CA VAL A 38 7.55 -4.14 -10.23
C VAL A 38 6.95 -3.56 -8.96
N GLU A 39 7.31 -2.31 -8.66
CA GLU A 39 6.84 -1.64 -7.45
C GLU A 39 5.96 -0.45 -7.83
N ILE A 40 4.87 -0.30 -7.08
CA ILE A 40 3.95 0.83 -7.18
C ILE A 40 3.65 1.38 -5.81
N GLU A 41 3.67 2.70 -5.68
CA GLU A 41 3.27 3.41 -4.49
C GLU A 41 1.83 3.93 -4.63
N ILE A 42 1.02 3.70 -3.60
CA ILE A 42 -0.31 4.28 -3.44
C ILE A 42 -0.23 5.34 -2.34
N PRO A 43 -0.19 6.63 -2.67
CA PRO A 43 -0.17 7.71 -1.70
C PRO A 43 -1.41 7.71 -0.80
N ARG A 44 -1.26 8.22 0.43
CA ARG A 44 -2.40 8.38 1.37
C ARG A 44 -3.50 9.23 0.76
N GLY A 45 -4.73 8.76 0.83
CA GLY A 45 -5.90 9.46 0.28
C GLY A 45 -6.07 9.35 -1.24
N GLN A 46 -5.20 8.63 -1.95
CA GLN A 46 -5.34 8.43 -3.38
C GLN A 46 -6.49 7.45 -3.68
N PRO A 47 -7.50 7.84 -4.48
CA PRO A 47 -8.57 6.94 -4.87
C PRO A 47 -8.07 5.85 -5.83
N LEU A 48 -8.62 4.62 -5.72
CA LEU A 48 -8.25 3.48 -6.57
C LEU A 48 -8.27 3.81 -8.08
N ARG A 49 -9.21 4.66 -8.53
CA ARG A 49 -9.27 5.08 -9.93
C ARG A 49 -8.01 5.81 -10.42
N ALA A 50 -7.30 6.50 -9.53
CA ALA A 50 -6.05 7.16 -9.87
C ALA A 50 -4.91 6.15 -9.99
N THR A 51 -4.83 5.20 -9.05
CA THR A 51 -3.90 4.06 -9.08
C THR A 51 -4.11 3.20 -10.34
N ALA A 52 -5.37 2.85 -10.65
CA ALA A 52 -5.69 2.08 -11.86
C ALA A 52 -5.27 2.80 -13.15
N ARG A 53 -5.41 4.13 -13.21
CA ARG A 53 -4.92 4.92 -14.35
C ARG A 53 -3.41 4.96 -14.43
N GLU A 54 -2.71 5.02 -13.28
CA GLU A 54 -1.26 4.98 -13.23
C GLU A 54 -0.73 3.63 -13.73
N LEU A 55 -1.34 2.52 -13.30
CA LEU A 55 -1.03 1.18 -13.82
C LEU A 55 -1.21 1.11 -15.34
N ALA A 56 -2.29 1.70 -15.86
CA ALA A 56 -2.55 1.73 -17.31
C ALA A 56 -1.54 2.60 -18.07
N LYS A 57 -1.11 3.74 -17.51
CA LYS A 57 -0.06 4.58 -18.11
C LYS A 57 1.28 3.87 -18.23
N ARG A 58 1.58 2.99 -17.26
CA ARG A 58 2.78 2.14 -17.29
C ARG A 58 2.64 0.93 -18.21
N GLY A 59 1.48 0.73 -18.80
CA GLY A 59 1.18 -0.42 -19.66
C GLY A 59 0.98 -1.74 -18.92
N TRP A 60 0.76 -1.68 -17.59
CA TRP A 60 0.59 -2.87 -16.76
C TRP A 60 -0.86 -3.35 -16.67
N LEU A 61 -1.83 -2.48 -16.98
CA LEU A 61 -3.26 -2.76 -16.88
C LEU A 61 -4.01 -2.19 -18.09
N ASP A 62 -4.59 -3.06 -18.93
CA ASP A 62 -5.27 -2.63 -20.16
C ASP A 62 -6.60 -1.93 -19.92
N HIS A 63 -7.35 -2.38 -18.91
CA HIS A 63 -8.73 -1.93 -18.66
C HIS A 63 -8.93 -1.34 -17.24
N PRO A 64 -8.39 -0.13 -16.94
CA PRO A 64 -8.45 0.44 -15.61
C PRO A 64 -9.86 0.68 -15.07
N ARG A 65 -10.85 0.93 -15.98
CA ARG A 65 -12.24 1.09 -15.59
C ARG A 65 -12.87 -0.20 -15.08
N LEU A 66 -12.48 -1.36 -15.62
CA LEU A 66 -12.97 -2.66 -15.19
C LEU A 66 -12.46 -3.00 -13.79
N LEU A 67 -11.21 -2.67 -13.46
CA LEU A 67 -10.67 -2.84 -12.11
C LEU A 67 -11.46 -2.02 -11.07
N VAL A 68 -11.77 -0.76 -11.39
CA VAL A 68 -12.56 0.10 -10.50
C VAL A 68 -13.99 -0.41 -10.36
N ALA A 69 -14.62 -0.90 -11.46
CA ALA A 69 -15.95 -1.50 -11.41
C ALA A 69 -15.96 -2.77 -10.53
N TYR A 70 -14.96 -3.62 -10.69
CA TYR A 70 -14.80 -4.82 -9.85
C TYR A 70 -14.61 -4.49 -8.38
N ALA A 71 -13.77 -3.51 -8.06
CA ALA A 71 -13.57 -3.05 -6.70
C ALA A 71 -14.87 -2.55 -6.04
N ARG A 72 -15.71 -1.83 -6.77
CA ARG A 72 -17.01 -1.37 -6.28
C ARG A 72 -17.99 -2.53 -6.06
N LEU A 73 -18.06 -3.46 -7.01
CA LEU A 73 -18.93 -4.63 -6.91
C LEU A 73 -18.57 -5.52 -5.71
N THR A 74 -17.28 -5.63 -5.38
CA THR A 74 -16.78 -6.44 -4.27
C THR A 74 -16.64 -5.66 -2.94
N GLY A 75 -16.92 -4.35 -2.94
CA GLY A 75 -16.72 -3.48 -1.78
C GLY A 75 -15.24 -3.27 -1.40
N ALA A 76 -14.32 -3.56 -2.32
CA ALA A 76 -12.88 -3.40 -2.10
C ALA A 76 -12.41 -1.95 -2.31
N ASP A 77 -13.18 -1.11 -3.02
CA ASP A 77 -12.80 0.27 -3.36
C ASP A 77 -12.48 1.11 -2.09
N GLY A 78 -13.27 0.95 -1.02
CA GLY A 78 -13.05 1.64 0.27
C GLY A 78 -12.01 0.98 1.19
N ARG A 79 -11.42 -0.17 0.80
CA ARG A 79 -10.47 -0.93 1.63
C ARG A 79 -9.04 -0.87 1.12
N VAL A 80 -8.80 -0.22 -0.02
CA VAL A 80 -7.45 -0.01 -0.58
C VAL A 80 -6.62 0.79 0.42
N ARG A 81 -5.48 0.23 0.83
CA ARG A 81 -4.56 0.88 1.76
C ARG A 81 -3.44 1.60 1.01
N ALA A 82 -3.04 2.74 1.55
CA ALA A 82 -1.85 3.45 1.09
C ALA A 82 -0.59 2.66 1.45
N GLY A 83 0.46 2.80 0.66
CA GLY A 83 1.75 2.15 0.87
C GLY A 83 2.41 1.74 -0.44
N GLU A 84 3.54 1.10 -0.33
CA GLU A 84 4.30 0.57 -1.45
C GLU A 84 3.96 -0.92 -1.64
N TYR A 85 3.67 -1.30 -2.87
CA TYR A 85 3.29 -2.67 -3.22
C TYR A 85 4.25 -3.22 -4.25
N ARG A 86 4.67 -4.46 -4.05
CA ARG A 86 5.40 -5.25 -5.04
C ARG A 86 4.41 -6.14 -5.79
N ILE A 87 4.39 -6.00 -7.10
CA ILE A 87 3.55 -6.79 -8.01
C ILE A 87 4.46 -7.82 -8.65
N GLU A 88 4.23 -9.09 -8.35
CA GLU A 88 4.99 -10.19 -8.92
C GLU A 88 4.54 -10.49 -10.36
N PRO A 89 5.44 -11.01 -11.22
CA PRO A 89 5.07 -11.50 -12.54
C PRO A 89 3.92 -12.52 -12.46
N GLY A 90 2.98 -12.43 -13.37
CA GLY A 90 1.81 -13.31 -13.37
C GLY A 90 0.66 -12.90 -12.45
N THR A 91 0.81 -11.81 -11.68
CA THR A 91 -0.28 -11.26 -10.86
C THR A 91 -1.48 -10.87 -11.74
N THR A 92 -2.67 -11.31 -11.36
CA THR A 92 -3.92 -10.99 -12.04
C THR A 92 -4.58 -9.72 -11.47
N PRO A 93 -5.49 -9.04 -12.21
CA PRO A 93 -6.25 -7.90 -11.69
C PRO A 93 -7.03 -8.21 -10.41
N ALA A 94 -7.55 -9.44 -10.26
CA ALA A 94 -8.26 -9.86 -9.08
C ALA A 94 -7.32 -10.01 -7.86
N GLU A 95 -6.13 -10.55 -8.06
CA GLU A 95 -5.10 -10.69 -7.03
C GLU A 95 -4.54 -9.35 -6.62
N LEU A 96 -4.24 -8.48 -7.58
CA LEU A 96 -3.78 -7.11 -7.33
C LEU A 96 -4.78 -6.35 -6.45
N LEU A 97 -6.07 -6.39 -6.77
CA LEU A 97 -7.08 -5.72 -5.95
C LEU A 97 -7.16 -6.31 -4.54
N ARG A 98 -7.02 -7.62 -4.41
CA ARG A 98 -6.98 -8.32 -3.12
C ARG A 98 -5.77 -7.90 -2.30
N GLN A 99 -4.60 -7.79 -2.93
CA GLN A 99 -3.36 -7.30 -2.32
C GLN A 99 -3.54 -5.86 -1.80
N PHE A 100 -4.09 -4.97 -2.60
CA PHE A 100 -4.38 -3.58 -2.19
C PHE A 100 -5.38 -3.50 -1.02
N ALA A 101 -6.43 -4.34 -1.05
CA ALA A 101 -7.46 -4.35 -0.01
C ALA A 101 -7.00 -5.02 1.29
N SER A 102 -6.08 -5.99 1.24
CA SER A 102 -5.49 -6.61 2.43
C SER A 102 -4.46 -5.72 3.10
N GLY A 103 -3.87 -4.76 2.36
CA GLY A 103 -2.77 -3.94 2.84
C GLY A 103 -1.46 -4.71 2.99
N ALA A 104 -1.23 -5.73 2.14
CA ALA A 104 0.04 -6.43 2.05
C ALA A 104 1.10 -5.52 1.37
N VAL A 105 1.44 -4.44 2.07
CA VAL A 105 2.44 -3.45 1.65
C VAL A 105 3.86 -4.00 1.82
N LEU A 106 4.78 -3.46 1.04
CA LEU A 106 6.20 -3.74 1.18
C LEU A 106 6.70 -3.14 2.50
N GLN A 107 7.18 -3.99 3.39
CA GLN A 107 7.75 -3.56 4.66
C GLN A 107 9.24 -3.30 4.53
N HIS A 108 9.68 -2.20 5.13
CA HIS A 108 11.07 -1.83 5.30
C HIS A 108 11.50 -2.06 6.75
N SER A 109 12.79 -2.03 7.02
CA SER A 109 13.30 -2.25 8.37
C SER A 109 14.37 -1.24 8.75
N LEU A 110 14.35 -0.79 10.00
CA LEU A 110 15.41 0.00 10.63
C LEU A 110 15.91 -0.76 11.85
N THR A 111 17.20 -1.04 11.89
CA THR A 111 17.83 -1.73 13.02
C THR A 111 18.47 -0.72 13.94
N ILE A 112 18.07 -0.72 15.21
CA ILE A 112 18.74 -0.02 16.32
C ILE A 112 19.76 -0.99 16.89
N VAL A 113 21.04 -0.64 16.78
CA VAL A 113 22.16 -1.50 17.19
C VAL A 113 22.44 -1.28 18.69
N GLU A 114 22.73 -2.37 19.38
CA GLU A 114 23.13 -2.30 20.79
C GLU A 114 24.37 -1.41 20.98
N GLY A 115 24.34 -0.59 22.01
CA GLY A 115 25.42 0.36 22.30
C GLY A 115 25.33 1.71 21.58
N TRP A 116 24.35 1.91 20.72
CA TRP A 116 24.11 3.23 20.14
C TRP A 116 23.65 4.22 21.21
N ASN A 117 24.15 5.45 21.12
CA ASN A 117 23.59 6.59 21.82
C ASN A 117 22.41 7.19 21.02
N PHE A 118 21.65 8.09 21.63
CA PHE A 118 20.47 8.69 20.99
C PHE A 118 20.81 9.47 19.72
N ARG A 119 22.00 10.09 19.64
CA ARG A 119 22.46 10.78 18.44
C ARG A 119 22.70 9.81 17.27
N ASP A 120 23.22 8.62 17.54
CA ASP A 120 23.42 7.59 16.50
C ASP A 120 22.08 7.08 15.99
N LEU A 121 21.11 6.85 16.89
CA LEU A 121 19.75 6.49 16.53
C LEU A 121 19.08 7.56 15.66
N ARG A 122 19.16 8.83 16.04
CA ARG A 122 18.63 9.94 15.24
C ARG A 122 19.24 10.00 13.87
N ARG A 123 20.55 9.86 13.74
CA ARG A 123 21.22 9.82 12.43
C ARG A 123 20.76 8.65 11.55
N ALA A 124 20.53 7.47 12.13
CA ALA A 124 20.01 6.33 11.40
C ALA A 124 18.60 6.59 10.86
N ILE A 125 17.73 7.16 11.68
CA ILE A 125 16.37 7.57 11.31
C ILE A 125 16.41 8.64 10.20
N GLU A 126 17.24 9.66 10.32
CA GLU A 126 17.36 10.75 9.35
C GLU A 126 17.88 10.29 7.98
N ARG A 127 18.64 9.18 7.92
CA ARG A 127 19.16 8.58 6.69
C ARG A 127 18.15 7.63 6.00
N GLU A 128 17.08 7.26 6.71
CA GLU A 128 16.08 6.37 6.14
C GLU A 128 15.03 7.20 5.36
N ASP A 129 15.25 7.32 4.06
CA ASP A 129 14.44 8.15 3.17
C ASP A 129 12.98 7.66 3.01
N ARG A 130 12.71 6.41 3.44
CA ARG A 130 11.37 5.82 3.39
C ARG A 130 10.51 6.24 4.57
N LEU A 131 11.12 6.78 5.65
CA LEU A 131 10.40 7.38 6.77
C LEU A 131 9.96 8.81 6.44
N GLU A 132 8.80 9.19 6.94
CA GLU A 132 8.37 10.58 6.97
C GLU A 132 9.16 11.33 8.05
N GLN A 133 10.01 12.27 7.63
CA GLN A 133 10.98 13.00 8.47
C GLN A 133 10.30 14.11 9.28
N THR A 134 9.54 13.75 10.31
CA THR A 134 8.82 14.71 11.19
C THR A 134 9.68 15.29 12.30
N LEU A 135 10.81 14.62 12.62
CA LEU A 135 11.72 15.00 13.70
C LEU A 135 12.98 15.74 13.23
N ARG A 136 13.17 15.89 11.92
CA ARG A 136 14.35 16.57 11.36
C ARG A 136 14.45 18.00 11.87
N GLY A 137 15.61 18.35 12.44
CA GLY A 137 15.87 19.69 12.97
C GLY A 137 15.24 20.00 14.32
N ARG A 138 14.53 19.07 14.95
CA ARG A 138 14.01 19.24 16.32
C ARG A 138 15.07 18.93 17.36
N GLU A 139 15.04 19.68 18.46
CA GLU A 139 15.87 19.43 19.63
C GLU A 139 15.43 18.14 20.35
N ASP A 140 16.38 17.45 21.02
CA ASP A 140 16.12 16.22 21.74
C ASP A 140 15.02 16.37 22.80
N ALA A 141 14.99 17.48 23.51
CA ALA A 141 13.94 17.80 24.49
C ALA A 141 12.55 17.91 23.84
N GLU A 142 12.47 18.39 22.60
CA GLU A 142 11.21 18.47 21.85
C GLU A 142 10.77 17.08 21.40
N VAL A 143 11.69 16.23 20.94
CA VAL A 143 11.41 14.84 20.61
C VAL A 143 10.87 14.09 21.82
N MET A 144 11.50 14.23 22.98
CA MET A 144 11.05 13.59 24.23
C MET A 144 9.66 14.08 24.66
N ARG A 145 9.35 15.36 24.44
CA ARG A 145 7.99 15.89 24.69
C ARG A 145 6.94 15.26 23.76
N LEU A 146 7.27 15.06 22.48
CA LEU A 146 6.39 14.39 21.50
C LEU A 146 6.18 12.90 21.81
N LEU A 147 7.14 12.28 22.48
CA LEU A 147 7.04 10.91 23.01
C LEU A 147 6.21 10.83 24.31
N GLY A 148 5.89 11.97 24.93
CA GLY A 148 5.17 12.03 26.22
C GLY A 148 6.08 11.93 27.44
N GLU A 149 7.39 12.12 27.28
CA GLU A 149 8.43 11.96 28.29
C GLU A 149 9.27 13.26 28.45
N PRO A 150 8.65 14.42 28.74
CA PRO A 150 9.31 15.72 28.66
C PRO A 150 10.50 15.90 29.59
N ASP A 151 10.50 15.17 30.71
CA ASP A 151 11.50 15.31 31.79
C ASP A 151 12.58 14.21 31.74
N GLN A 152 12.52 13.30 30.76
CA GLN A 152 13.48 12.22 30.66
C GLN A 152 14.59 12.52 29.65
N HIS A 153 15.80 12.10 30.01
CA HIS A 153 16.95 12.11 29.10
C HIS A 153 16.79 10.94 28.10
N PRO A 154 17.02 11.14 26.80
CA PRO A 154 16.73 10.13 25.78
C PRO A 154 17.66 8.89 25.80
N GLU A 155 18.82 8.98 26.47
CA GLU A 155 19.79 7.88 26.49
C GLU A 155 19.26 6.65 27.23
N GLY A 156 19.40 5.48 26.59
CA GLY A 156 19.02 4.20 27.16
C GLY A 156 17.52 3.90 27.18
N LEU A 157 16.69 4.73 26.53
CA LEU A 157 15.24 4.56 26.52
C LEU A 157 14.68 3.79 25.31
N PHE A 158 15.52 3.43 24.36
CA PHE A 158 15.10 2.81 23.10
C PHE A 158 15.71 1.42 22.98
N PHE A 159 14.85 0.41 22.90
CA PHE A 159 15.29 -0.98 22.87
C PHE A 159 16.02 -1.30 21.56
N PRO A 160 17.23 -1.91 21.60
CA PRO A 160 17.94 -2.35 20.41
C PRO A 160 17.22 -3.54 19.75
N ASP A 161 16.69 -3.33 18.54
CA ASP A 161 15.99 -4.37 17.78
C ASP A 161 15.85 -3.90 16.31
N THR A 162 15.30 -4.76 15.45
CA THR A 162 14.90 -4.41 14.08
C THR A 162 13.42 -4.07 14.05
N TYR A 163 13.12 -2.84 13.65
CA TYR A 163 11.77 -2.28 13.56
C TYR A 163 11.29 -2.29 12.13
N LEU A 164 10.16 -2.98 11.89
CA LEU A 164 9.52 -3.00 10.59
C LEU A 164 8.57 -1.81 10.45
N PHE A 165 8.54 -1.22 9.27
CA PHE A 165 7.67 -0.08 8.97
C PHE A 165 7.27 -0.03 7.51
N ASP A 166 6.15 0.61 7.25
CA ASP A 166 5.66 0.88 5.90
C ASP A 166 6.22 2.21 5.41
N LYS A 167 6.49 2.36 4.11
CA LYS A 167 6.92 3.64 3.54
C LYS A 167 5.97 4.77 3.91
N GLY A 168 6.53 5.91 4.33
CA GLY A 168 5.78 7.06 4.83
C GLY A 168 5.30 6.92 6.29
N THR A 169 5.81 5.92 7.04
CA THR A 169 5.65 5.90 8.50
C THR A 169 6.45 7.05 9.10
N ALA A 170 5.84 7.79 10.04
CA ALA A 170 6.53 8.87 10.74
C ALA A 170 7.69 8.33 11.57
N ASP A 171 8.83 8.99 11.51
CA ASP A 171 10.03 8.67 12.28
C ASP A 171 9.78 8.62 13.80
N LEU A 172 8.89 9.47 14.31
CA LEU A 172 8.42 9.43 15.69
C LEU A 172 7.80 8.08 16.07
N GLU A 173 7.15 7.39 15.13
CA GLU A 173 6.51 6.10 15.40
C GLU A 173 7.54 5.00 15.66
N ILE A 174 8.68 5.03 14.97
CA ILE A 174 9.82 4.12 15.25
C ILE A 174 10.33 4.32 16.67
N LEU A 175 10.49 5.57 17.10
CA LEU A 175 10.90 5.87 18.47
C LEU A 175 9.87 5.38 19.50
N ARG A 176 8.57 5.52 19.23
CA ARG A 176 7.50 5.01 20.10
C ARG A 176 7.56 3.49 20.23
N GLN A 177 7.73 2.78 19.11
CA GLN A 177 7.87 1.32 19.13
C GLN A 177 9.09 0.88 19.93
N ALA A 178 10.24 1.53 19.72
CA ALA A 178 11.47 1.24 20.43
C ALA A 178 11.36 1.52 21.94
N ARG A 179 10.63 2.58 22.31
CA ARG A 179 10.36 2.93 23.71
C ARG A 179 9.42 1.93 24.39
N THR A 180 8.38 1.48 23.68
CA THR A 180 7.38 0.56 24.25
C THR A 180 7.95 -0.83 24.52
N ARG A 181 9.04 -1.22 23.83
CA ARG A 181 9.71 -2.52 24.02
C ARG A 181 10.72 -2.54 25.17
N MET A 182 11.09 -1.35 25.72
CA MET A 182 11.90 -1.24 26.93
C MET A 182 11.12 -1.63 28.18
#